data_57bf61aa535a571a2b7dbc7788eb719b
#
_entry.id   57bf61aa535a571a2b7dbc7788eb719b
#
_cell.length_a   1.000
_cell.length_b   1.000
_cell.length_c   1.000
_cell.angle_alpha   90.00
_cell.angle_beta   90.00
_cell.angle_gamma   90.00
#
_symmetry.space_group_name_H-M   'P 1'
#
loop_
_entity.id
_entity.type
_entity.pdbx_description
1 polymer ?
#
loop_
_entity_poly.entity_id
_entity_poly.type
_entity_poly.pdbx_seq_one_letter_code
_entity_poly.pdbx_strand_id
1 'polypeptide(L)'
;MRPTADETIRFYREDEAYVLVHDGTLDGGSNLHYIIRLIEREMRLKLSSLGYFAQGTHSQERFRSGQPIDEHAFARRTRHLLRLPLAELAACLMAKGVLGPKPGEPVYGDLNEKTGAAALKEWAISYYEANEITCPGSLNTLERNRLFRWRQIPFEYLRHNLQGSYEIPVKVECYRQLLGKGHPLPPLICRRRGWDLLEGYHRLSAHEKVGSETIPCVIIGRS
;
A
#
# COMPACT_ATOMS: atom_id res chain seq x y z
N MET A 1 -4.11 16.11 17.49
CA MET A 1 -5.45 16.43 16.93
C MET A 1 -6.47 15.83 17.89
N ARG A 2 -7.44 16.58 18.41
CA ARG A 2 -8.49 16.01 19.26
C ARG A 2 -9.48 15.26 18.36
N PRO A 3 -9.96 14.06 18.77
CA PRO A 3 -10.99 13.38 18.00
C PRO A 3 -12.21 14.30 17.88
N THR A 4 -12.71 14.41 16.67
CA THR A 4 -13.98 15.12 16.44
C THR A 4 -15.10 14.29 17.07
N ALA A 5 -16.14 14.95 17.58
CA ALA A 5 -17.24 14.32 18.32
C ALA A 5 -18.02 13.24 17.53
N ASP A 6 -17.74 13.11 16.23
CA ASP A 6 -18.47 12.25 15.29
C ASP A 6 -17.75 10.96 14.89
N GLU A 7 -16.59 10.66 15.51
CA GLU A 7 -15.85 9.43 15.20
C GLU A 7 -16.44 8.23 15.96
N THR A 8 -16.99 7.26 15.23
CA THR A 8 -17.53 6.04 15.82
C THR A 8 -16.80 4.80 15.33
N ILE A 9 -16.49 3.91 16.27
CA ILE A 9 -15.94 2.59 15.98
C ILE A 9 -16.88 1.58 16.55
N ARG A 10 -17.40 0.71 15.66
CA ARG A 10 -18.28 -0.39 16.06
C ARG A 10 -17.59 -1.70 15.71
N PHE A 11 -17.50 -2.59 16.67
CA PHE A 11 -17.02 -3.94 16.49
C PHE A 11 -18.08 -4.90 17.03
N TYR A 12 -18.54 -5.80 16.19
CA TYR A 12 -19.61 -6.73 16.54
C TYR A 12 -19.49 -8.01 15.72
N ARG A 13 -20.20 -9.03 16.17
CA ARG A 13 -20.33 -10.30 15.46
C ARG A 13 -21.66 -10.36 14.71
N GLU A 14 -21.61 -10.79 13.46
CA GLU A 14 -22.75 -11.03 12.60
C GLU A 14 -22.60 -12.42 12.01
N ASP A 15 -23.47 -13.35 12.39
CA ASP A 15 -23.36 -14.78 12.09
C ASP A 15 -22.00 -15.34 12.54
N GLU A 16 -21.22 -15.87 11.59
CA GLU A 16 -19.88 -16.41 11.83
C GLU A 16 -18.74 -15.40 11.53
N ALA A 17 -19.08 -14.16 11.23
CA ALA A 17 -18.12 -13.12 10.89
C ALA A 17 -18.04 -12.05 11.97
N TYR A 18 -16.86 -11.48 12.12
CA TYR A 18 -16.66 -10.23 12.83
C TYR A 18 -16.73 -9.06 11.85
N VAL A 19 -17.34 -7.98 12.28
CA VAL A 19 -17.50 -6.75 11.49
C VAL A 19 -16.90 -5.60 12.28
N LEU A 20 -15.95 -4.93 11.67
CA LEU A 20 -15.37 -3.69 12.19
C LEU A 20 -15.78 -2.55 11.29
N VAL A 21 -16.45 -1.56 11.85
CA VAL A 21 -16.88 -0.34 11.16
C VAL A 21 -16.19 0.87 11.79
N HIS A 22 -15.72 1.75 10.95
CA HIS A 22 -15.21 3.04 11.33
C HIS A 22 -15.93 4.13 10.54
N ASP A 23 -16.56 5.06 11.26
CA ASP A 23 -17.15 6.29 10.73
C ASP A 23 -16.40 7.46 11.34
N GLY A 24 -15.82 8.34 10.51
CA GLY A 24 -15.06 9.48 11.02
C GLY A 24 -14.39 10.30 9.93
N THR A 25 -14.01 11.52 10.29
CA THR A 25 -13.39 12.50 9.39
C THR A 25 -11.90 12.27 9.17
N LEU A 26 -11.31 11.26 9.82
CA LEU A 26 -9.91 10.95 9.66
C LEU A 26 -9.69 10.17 8.36
N ASP A 27 -8.54 10.40 7.73
CA ASP A 27 -7.98 9.56 6.64
C ASP A 27 -7.84 8.07 7.06
N GLY A 28 -8.41 7.73 8.21
CA GLY A 28 -8.32 6.44 8.89
C GLY A 28 -9.09 5.33 8.20
N GLY A 29 -10.13 5.65 7.42
CA GLY A 29 -10.92 4.62 6.76
C GLY A 29 -10.06 3.70 5.90
N SER A 30 -9.23 4.27 5.06
CA SER A 30 -8.31 3.53 4.21
C SER A 30 -7.17 2.82 4.96
N ASN A 31 -6.92 3.18 6.22
CA ASN A 31 -5.92 2.54 7.07
C ASN A 31 -6.46 1.32 7.83
N LEU A 32 -7.79 1.15 7.90
CA LEU A 32 -8.43 0.13 8.74
C LEU A 32 -7.95 -1.29 8.44
N HIS A 33 -7.81 -1.62 7.16
CA HIS A 33 -7.28 -2.91 6.73
C HIS A 33 -5.89 -3.21 7.34
N TYR A 34 -4.98 -2.25 7.31
CA TYR A 34 -3.64 -2.42 7.87
C TYR A 34 -3.65 -2.47 9.40
N ILE A 35 -4.54 -1.73 10.05
CA ILE A 35 -4.75 -1.79 11.50
C ILE A 35 -5.21 -3.20 11.92
N ILE A 36 -6.15 -3.79 11.21
CA ILE A 36 -6.60 -5.17 11.48
C ILE A 36 -5.44 -6.16 11.31
N ARG A 37 -4.62 -6.02 10.27
CA ARG A 37 -3.43 -6.86 10.08
C ARG A 37 -2.38 -6.68 11.18
N LEU A 38 -2.23 -5.47 11.70
CA LEU A 38 -1.36 -5.22 12.84
C LEU A 38 -1.88 -5.93 14.10
N ILE A 39 -3.17 -5.79 14.42
CA ILE A 39 -3.80 -6.44 15.56
C ILE A 39 -3.74 -7.97 15.42
N GLU A 40 -3.97 -8.50 14.23
CA GLU A 40 -3.83 -9.93 13.93
C GLU A 40 -2.46 -10.46 14.37
N ARG A 41 -1.39 -9.74 14.02
CA ARG A 41 -0.03 -10.13 14.41
C ARG A 41 0.26 -9.94 15.89
N GLU A 42 -0.19 -8.83 16.48
CA GLU A 42 0.02 -8.54 17.91
C GLU A 42 -0.71 -9.55 18.80
N MET A 43 -1.94 -9.89 18.47
CA MET A 43 -2.77 -10.83 19.23
C MET A 43 -2.59 -12.28 18.78
N ARG A 44 -1.73 -12.55 17.81
CA ARG A 44 -1.50 -13.89 17.21
C ARG A 44 -2.79 -14.56 16.74
N LEU A 45 -3.67 -13.78 16.15
CA LEU A 45 -4.91 -14.25 15.55
C LEU A 45 -4.64 -14.83 14.15
N LYS A 46 -5.60 -15.61 13.64
CA LYS A 46 -5.66 -16.02 12.23
C LYS A 46 -6.96 -15.47 11.65
N LEU A 47 -6.84 -14.36 10.94
CA LEU A 47 -7.97 -13.66 10.35
C LEU A 47 -8.04 -13.92 8.85
N SER A 48 -9.23 -14.24 8.35
CA SER A 48 -9.52 -14.35 6.92
C SER A 48 -10.47 -13.24 6.52
N SER A 49 -10.02 -12.31 5.68
CA SER A 49 -10.86 -11.23 5.16
C SER A 49 -12.00 -11.81 4.32
N LEU A 50 -13.21 -11.33 4.54
CA LEU A 50 -14.40 -11.63 3.77
C LEU A 50 -14.81 -10.46 2.88
N GLY A 51 -14.23 -9.29 3.07
CA GLY A 51 -14.46 -8.11 2.29
C GLY A 51 -14.09 -6.84 3.05
N TYR A 52 -13.61 -5.88 2.29
CA TYR A 52 -13.28 -4.53 2.75
C TYR A 52 -14.00 -3.52 1.88
N PHE A 53 -14.55 -2.50 2.52
CA PHE A 53 -15.20 -1.37 1.86
C PHE A 53 -14.73 -0.07 2.49
N ALA A 54 -14.44 0.94 1.67
CA ALA A 54 -14.16 2.29 2.14
C ALA A 54 -14.75 3.30 1.15
N GLN A 55 -15.51 4.26 1.66
CA GLN A 55 -16.05 5.36 0.87
C GLN A 55 -16.19 6.61 1.74
N GLY A 56 -15.52 7.69 1.34
CA GLY A 56 -15.50 8.93 2.11
C GLY A 56 -14.99 8.71 3.53
N THR A 57 -15.82 9.02 4.52
CA THR A 57 -15.53 8.87 5.95
C THR A 57 -15.89 7.50 6.52
N HIS A 58 -16.54 6.64 5.73
CA HIS A 58 -17.00 5.31 6.14
C HIS A 58 -16.07 4.23 5.63
N SER A 59 -15.67 3.32 6.52
CA SER A 59 -14.98 2.09 6.16
C SER A 59 -15.48 0.90 6.98
N GLN A 60 -15.49 -0.26 6.34
CA GLN A 60 -15.90 -1.50 6.97
C GLN A 60 -15.02 -2.65 6.51
N GLU A 61 -14.64 -3.51 7.42
CA GLU A 61 -14.01 -4.79 7.10
C GLU A 61 -14.77 -5.94 7.79
N ARG A 62 -15.07 -6.99 7.02
CA ARG A 62 -15.61 -8.26 7.51
C ARG A 62 -14.52 -9.31 7.46
N PHE A 63 -14.42 -10.11 8.51
CA PHE A 63 -13.44 -11.17 8.57
C PHE A 63 -13.91 -12.32 9.47
N ARG A 64 -13.37 -13.51 9.24
CA ARG A 64 -13.49 -14.65 10.15
C ARG A 64 -12.23 -14.80 10.96
N SER A 65 -12.37 -15.34 12.16
CA SER A 65 -11.25 -15.75 12.99
C SER A 65 -11.29 -17.25 13.21
N GLY A 66 -10.14 -17.91 13.07
CA GLY A 66 -9.98 -19.32 13.37
C GLY A 66 -10.03 -19.64 14.87
N GLN A 67 -10.15 -18.62 15.73
CA GLN A 67 -10.19 -18.72 17.18
C GLN A 67 -11.06 -17.58 17.76
N PRO A 68 -11.60 -17.73 19.00
CA PRO A 68 -12.34 -16.67 19.64
C PRO A 68 -11.51 -15.39 19.79
N ILE A 69 -12.14 -14.24 19.53
CA ILE A 69 -11.54 -12.93 19.72
C ILE A 69 -12.06 -12.33 21.04
N ASP A 70 -11.15 -11.79 21.85
CA ASP A 70 -11.53 -10.87 22.92
C ASP A 70 -11.98 -9.54 22.27
N GLU A 71 -13.28 -9.38 22.11
CA GLU A 71 -13.89 -8.24 21.42
C GLU A 71 -13.55 -6.91 22.12
N HIS A 72 -13.47 -6.89 23.43
CA HIS A 72 -13.11 -5.68 24.17
C HIS A 72 -11.65 -5.28 23.94
N ALA A 73 -10.74 -6.24 24.01
CA ALA A 73 -9.32 -5.99 23.74
C ALA A 73 -9.10 -5.56 22.28
N PHE A 74 -9.77 -6.22 21.34
CA PHE A 74 -9.68 -5.90 19.91
C PHE A 74 -10.20 -4.47 19.63
N ALA A 75 -11.40 -4.14 20.10
CA ALA A 75 -12.00 -2.81 19.91
C ALA A 75 -11.16 -1.70 20.59
N ARG A 76 -10.66 -1.94 21.80
CA ARG A 76 -9.77 -1.00 22.51
C ARG A 76 -8.48 -0.76 21.73
N ARG A 77 -7.86 -1.81 21.20
CA ARG A 77 -6.63 -1.70 20.44
C ARG A 77 -6.86 -0.97 19.11
N THR A 78 -7.96 -1.26 18.42
CA THR A 78 -8.36 -0.56 17.20
C THR A 78 -8.48 0.95 17.45
N ARG A 79 -9.21 1.34 18.51
CA ARG A 79 -9.37 2.77 18.88
C ARG A 79 -8.04 3.45 19.18
N HIS A 80 -7.15 2.75 19.85
CA HIS A 80 -5.82 3.28 20.14
C HIS A 80 -5.03 3.52 18.85
N LEU A 81 -4.98 2.54 17.94
CA LEU A 81 -4.22 2.62 16.70
C LEU A 81 -4.76 3.68 15.74
N LEU A 82 -6.09 3.85 15.65
CA LEU A 82 -6.72 4.88 14.84
C LEU A 82 -6.39 6.30 15.32
N ARG A 83 -6.04 6.47 16.60
CA ARG A 83 -5.69 7.77 17.20
C ARG A 83 -4.20 8.10 17.12
N LEU A 84 -3.37 7.15 16.73
CA LEU A 84 -1.94 7.41 16.57
C LEU A 84 -1.71 8.44 15.46
N PRO A 85 -0.72 9.33 15.64
CA PRO A 85 -0.19 10.10 14.52
C PRO A 85 0.21 9.17 13.38
N LEU A 86 -0.02 9.58 12.15
CA LEU A 86 0.21 8.75 10.96
C LEU A 86 1.63 8.17 10.91
N ALA A 87 2.62 8.99 11.30
CA ALA A 87 4.02 8.56 11.35
C ALA A 87 4.28 7.44 12.37
N GLU A 88 3.61 7.47 13.53
CA GLU A 88 3.73 6.44 14.56
C GLU A 88 3.03 5.15 14.13
N LEU A 89 1.83 5.27 13.54
CA LEU A 89 1.11 4.11 12.98
C LEU A 89 1.95 3.43 11.90
N ALA A 90 2.53 4.20 10.97
CA ALA A 90 3.41 3.68 9.93
C ALA A 90 4.62 2.94 10.53
N ALA A 91 5.27 3.52 11.54
CA ALA A 91 6.38 2.88 12.25
C ALA A 91 5.98 1.56 12.92
N CYS A 92 4.81 1.50 13.57
CA CYS A 92 4.28 0.26 14.16
C CYS A 92 4.05 -0.82 13.08
N LEU A 93 3.45 -0.46 11.95
CA LEU A 93 3.18 -1.37 10.84
C LEU A 93 4.47 -1.94 10.23
N MET A 94 5.49 -1.09 10.05
CA MET A 94 6.80 -1.52 9.58
C MET A 94 7.52 -2.43 10.59
N ALA A 95 7.53 -2.06 11.87
CA ALA A 95 8.18 -2.84 12.92
C ALA A 95 7.57 -4.25 13.05
N LYS A 96 6.29 -4.40 12.75
CA LYS A 96 5.59 -5.70 12.73
C LYS A 96 5.60 -6.36 11.35
N GLY A 97 6.24 -5.77 10.36
CA GLY A 97 6.31 -6.29 8.98
C GLY A 97 4.96 -6.38 8.27
N VAL A 98 3.97 -5.57 8.68
CA VAL A 98 2.67 -5.48 7.99
C VAL A 98 2.82 -4.66 6.72
N LEU A 99 3.62 -3.60 6.76
CA LEU A 99 4.01 -2.78 5.61
C LEU A 99 5.54 -2.66 5.54
N GLY A 100 6.04 -2.34 4.36
CA GLY A 100 7.46 -2.20 4.09
C GLY A 100 8.07 -3.44 3.42
N PRO A 101 9.38 -3.44 3.18
CA PRO A 101 10.06 -4.56 2.53
C PRO A 101 9.93 -5.82 3.40
N LYS A 102 9.45 -6.89 2.79
CA LYS A 102 9.37 -8.20 3.45
C LYS A 102 10.75 -8.86 3.44
N PRO A 103 11.12 -9.63 4.48
CA PRO A 103 12.31 -10.45 4.44
C PRO A 103 12.26 -11.39 3.22
N GLY A 104 13.29 -11.34 2.36
CA GLY A 104 13.36 -12.14 1.14
C GLY A 104 12.73 -11.51 -0.11
N GLU A 105 12.13 -10.32 -0.02
CA GLU A 105 11.79 -9.55 -1.22
C GLU A 105 13.07 -9.21 -2.00
N PRO A 106 13.00 -9.27 -3.35
CA PRO A 106 14.16 -8.93 -4.18
C PRO A 106 14.67 -7.54 -3.82
N VAL A 107 15.99 -7.42 -3.64
CA VAL A 107 16.63 -6.15 -3.35
C VAL A 107 16.49 -5.27 -4.59
N TYR A 108 15.56 -4.33 -4.53
CA TYR A 108 15.25 -3.44 -5.67
C TYR A 108 16.43 -2.55 -6.10
N GLY A 109 17.46 -2.44 -5.26
CA GLY A 109 18.70 -1.73 -5.57
C GLY A 109 19.52 -2.35 -6.68
N ASP A 110 19.27 -3.62 -7.04
CA ASP A 110 20.00 -4.31 -8.12
C ASP A 110 19.48 -3.95 -9.52
N LEU A 111 18.26 -3.42 -9.60
CA LEU A 111 17.71 -2.94 -10.87
C LEU A 111 18.29 -1.57 -11.23
N ASN A 112 18.94 -1.51 -12.38
CA ASN A 112 19.59 -0.31 -12.85
C ASN A 112 19.56 -0.22 -14.40
N GLU A 113 20.19 0.79 -14.96
CA GLU A 113 20.24 1.03 -16.39
C GLU A 113 20.90 -0.08 -17.23
N LYS A 114 21.69 -0.95 -16.59
CA LYS A 114 22.34 -2.11 -17.22
C LYS A 114 21.46 -3.37 -17.19
N THR A 115 20.37 -3.34 -16.44
CA THR A 115 19.44 -4.50 -16.37
C THR A 115 18.76 -4.71 -17.73
N GLY A 116 18.91 -5.90 -18.27
CA GLY A 116 18.35 -6.27 -19.57
C GLY A 116 16.81 -6.28 -19.58
N ALA A 117 16.21 -6.07 -20.76
CA ALA A 117 14.76 -5.99 -20.93
C ALA A 117 14.02 -7.26 -20.45
N ALA A 118 14.60 -8.44 -20.65
CA ALA A 118 14.01 -9.71 -20.19
C ALA A 118 13.93 -9.76 -18.65
N ALA A 119 15.01 -9.42 -17.96
CA ALA A 119 15.06 -9.41 -16.50
C ALA A 119 14.11 -8.33 -15.91
N LEU A 120 14.00 -7.16 -16.54
CA LEU A 120 13.03 -6.13 -16.13
C LEU A 120 11.58 -6.58 -16.30
N LYS A 121 11.30 -7.35 -17.37
CA LYS A 121 9.97 -7.92 -17.61
C LYS A 121 9.62 -8.97 -16.55
N GLU A 122 10.53 -9.90 -16.29
CA GLU A 122 10.37 -10.93 -15.27
C GLU A 122 10.15 -10.32 -13.88
N TRP A 123 10.97 -9.33 -13.51
CA TRP A 123 10.79 -8.60 -12.28
C TRP A 123 9.40 -7.93 -12.21
N ALA A 124 8.95 -7.23 -13.27
CA ALA A 124 7.68 -6.53 -13.25
C ALA A 124 6.50 -7.50 -13.09
N ILE A 125 6.53 -8.66 -13.75
CA ILE A 125 5.51 -9.70 -13.61
C ILE A 125 5.50 -10.25 -12.18
N SER A 126 6.66 -10.68 -11.68
CA SER A 126 6.79 -11.20 -10.31
C SER A 126 6.35 -10.18 -9.25
N TYR A 127 6.64 -8.89 -9.47
CA TYR A 127 6.21 -7.83 -8.57
C TYR A 127 4.68 -7.71 -8.53
N TYR A 128 4.00 -7.80 -9.67
CA TYR A 128 2.54 -7.79 -9.74
C TYR A 128 1.92 -8.99 -9.03
N GLU A 129 2.46 -10.19 -9.26
CA GLU A 129 1.99 -11.42 -8.65
C GLU A 129 2.18 -11.41 -7.12
N ALA A 130 3.37 -11.00 -6.66
CA ALA A 130 3.69 -10.96 -5.22
C ALA A 130 2.87 -9.94 -4.43
N ASN A 131 2.38 -8.89 -5.08
CA ASN A 131 1.56 -7.86 -4.45
C ASN A 131 0.06 -8.06 -4.67
N GLU A 132 -0.36 -9.20 -5.23
CA GLU A 132 -1.77 -9.53 -5.52
C GLU A 132 -2.48 -8.39 -6.26
N ILE A 133 -1.76 -7.71 -7.16
CA ILE A 133 -2.30 -6.59 -7.93
C ILE A 133 -3.22 -7.18 -9.00
N THR A 134 -4.47 -7.40 -8.63
CA THR A 134 -5.51 -8.00 -9.46
C THR A 134 -6.08 -7.02 -10.49
N CYS A 135 -5.23 -6.42 -11.30
CA CYS A 135 -5.69 -5.74 -12.50
C CYS A 135 -5.35 -6.59 -13.74
N PRO A 136 -6.26 -7.46 -14.21
CA PRO A 136 -5.99 -8.38 -15.32
C PRO A 136 -5.48 -7.66 -16.58
N GLY A 137 -5.92 -6.43 -16.79
CA GLY A 137 -5.47 -5.60 -17.90
C GLY A 137 -4.01 -5.17 -17.81
N SER A 138 -3.48 -4.98 -16.60
CA SER A 138 -2.09 -4.58 -16.41
C SER A 138 -1.13 -5.74 -16.63
N LEU A 139 -1.43 -6.93 -16.09
CA LEU A 139 -0.62 -8.13 -16.30
C LEU A 139 -0.57 -8.50 -17.80
N ASN A 140 -1.72 -8.54 -18.46
CA ASN A 140 -1.80 -8.73 -19.91
C ASN A 140 -0.99 -7.68 -20.69
N THR A 141 -0.94 -6.44 -20.20
CA THR A 141 -0.15 -5.38 -20.80
C THR A 141 1.34 -5.65 -20.67
N LEU A 142 1.79 -6.12 -19.48
CA LEU A 142 3.17 -6.51 -19.26
C LEU A 142 3.59 -7.69 -20.15
N GLU A 143 2.77 -8.73 -20.21
CA GLU A 143 3.05 -9.93 -21.00
C GLU A 143 3.19 -9.64 -22.51
N ARG A 144 2.31 -8.77 -23.05
CA ARG A 144 2.26 -8.43 -24.49
C ARG A 144 3.34 -7.45 -24.93
N ASN A 145 3.95 -6.70 -24.01
CA ASN A 145 4.97 -5.74 -24.36
C ASN A 145 6.35 -6.41 -24.46
N ARG A 146 7.16 -5.95 -25.43
CA ARG A 146 8.49 -6.49 -25.69
C ARG A 146 9.61 -5.58 -25.22
N LEU A 147 9.30 -4.28 -25.03
CA LEU A 147 10.29 -3.30 -24.64
C LEU A 147 10.14 -2.98 -23.16
N PHE A 148 11.19 -3.30 -22.39
CA PHE A 148 11.33 -2.91 -20.99
C PHE A 148 12.65 -2.18 -20.83
N ARG A 149 12.61 -1.01 -20.18
CA ARG A 149 13.81 -0.20 -19.91
C ARG A 149 13.73 0.40 -18.53
N TRP A 150 14.82 0.33 -17.79
CA TRP A 150 14.96 1.10 -16.56
C TRP A 150 15.39 2.53 -16.88
N ARG A 151 14.83 3.53 -16.21
CA ARG A 151 15.18 4.95 -16.35
C ARG A 151 14.93 5.71 -15.06
N GLN A 152 15.74 6.73 -14.81
CA GLN A 152 15.39 7.83 -13.91
C GLN A 152 14.52 8.83 -14.68
N ILE A 153 13.32 9.06 -14.21
CA ILE A 153 12.35 9.96 -14.83
C ILE A 153 12.19 11.20 -13.95
N PRO A 154 12.30 12.42 -14.48
CA PRO A 154 11.98 13.63 -13.73
C PRO A 154 10.56 13.56 -13.15
N PHE A 155 10.42 13.94 -11.89
CA PHE A 155 9.13 13.88 -11.19
C PHE A 155 8.03 14.64 -11.92
N GLU A 156 8.36 15.77 -12.54
CA GLU A 156 7.40 16.61 -13.28
C GLU A 156 6.65 15.87 -14.39
N TYR A 157 7.29 14.88 -15.04
CA TYR A 157 6.65 14.07 -16.08
C TYR A 157 5.67 13.04 -15.51
N LEU A 158 5.76 12.73 -14.22
CA LEU A 158 4.92 11.75 -13.55
C LEU A 158 3.82 12.38 -12.70
N ARG A 159 3.93 13.68 -12.38
CA ARG A 159 3.03 14.41 -11.47
C ARG A 159 1.55 14.29 -11.84
N HIS A 160 1.23 14.27 -13.12
CA HIS A 160 -0.17 14.17 -13.58
C HIS A 160 -0.87 12.88 -13.08
N ASN A 161 -0.11 11.82 -12.79
CA ASN A 161 -0.66 10.57 -12.29
C ASN A 161 -1.18 10.67 -10.84
N LEU A 162 -0.84 11.73 -10.11
CA LEU A 162 -1.36 11.96 -8.75
C LEU A 162 -2.77 12.55 -8.76
N GLN A 163 -3.21 13.10 -9.88
CA GLN A 163 -4.54 13.69 -9.99
C GLN A 163 -5.62 12.60 -9.98
N GLY A 164 -6.46 12.62 -8.94
CA GLY A 164 -7.55 11.65 -8.77
C GLY A 164 -7.10 10.24 -8.34
N SER A 165 -5.83 10.04 -7.98
CA SER A 165 -5.38 8.77 -7.44
C SER A 165 -5.92 8.54 -6.03
N TYR A 166 -6.34 7.30 -5.76
CA TYR A 166 -6.70 6.89 -4.39
C TYR A 166 -5.43 6.61 -3.59
N GLU A 167 -5.23 7.36 -2.52
CA GLU A 167 -4.11 7.17 -1.62
C GLU A 167 -4.53 6.48 -0.32
N ILE A 168 -3.68 5.55 0.14
CA ILE A 168 -3.76 5.02 1.49
C ILE A 168 -2.70 5.75 2.32
N PRO A 169 -3.09 6.68 3.20
CA PRO A 169 -2.16 7.59 3.86
C PRO A 169 -1.03 6.89 4.60
N VAL A 170 -1.33 5.82 5.34
CA VAL A 170 -0.30 5.08 6.09
C VAL A 170 0.71 4.37 5.18
N LYS A 171 0.28 3.92 4.00
CA LYS A 171 1.17 3.29 3.02
C LYS A 171 2.13 4.30 2.41
N VAL A 172 1.61 5.48 2.07
CA VAL A 172 2.43 6.61 1.59
C VAL A 172 3.43 7.04 2.66
N GLU A 173 3.00 7.14 3.92
CA GLU A 173 3.86 7.52 5.03
C GLU A 173 4.98 6.49 5.29
N CYS A 174 4.69 5.19 5.20
CA CYS A 174 5.72 4.14 5.27
C CYS A 174 6.79 4.34 4.19
N TYR A 175 6.38 4.55 2.94
CA TYR A 175 7.32 4.79 1.85
C TYR A 175 8.12 6.08 2.04
N ARG A 176 7.47 7.14 2.53
CA ARG A 176 8.15 8.40 2.85
C ARG A 176 9.25 8.21 3.90
N GLN A 177 8.96 7.45 4.96
CA GLN A 177 9.95 7.14 6.00
C GLN A 177 11.11 6.29 5.49
N LEU A 178 10.84 5.32 4.60
CA LEU A 178 11.89 4.51 3.97
C LEU A 178 12.80 5.38 3.11
N LEU A 179 12.23 6.23 2.24
CA LEU A 179 13.00 7.18 1.42
C LEU A 179 13.83 8.14 2.28
N GLY A 180 13.23 8.69 3.34
CA GLY A 180 13.94 9.59 4.26
C GLY A 180 15.11 8.93 5.01
N LYS A 181 15.13 7.59 5.09
CA LYS A 181 16.25 6.80 5.63
C LYS A 181 17.22 6.32 4.56
N GLY A 182 17.04 6.73 3.31
CA GLY A 182 17.88 6.31 2.18
C GLY A 182 17.60 4.88 1.68
N HIS A 183 16.49 4.26 2.10
CA HIS A 183 16.14 2.95 1.57
C HIS A 183 15.54 3.08 0.17
N PRO A 184 16.05 2.34 -0.83
CA PRO A 184 15.48 2.35 -2.16
C PRO A 184 14.07 1.73 -2.13
N LEU A 185 13.15 2.34 -2.86
CA LEU A 185 11.85 1.74 -3.14
C LEU A 185 11.87 0.98 -4.47
N PRO A 186 10.95 0.01 -4.66
CA PRO A 186 10.76 -0.60 -5.97
C PRO A 186 10.52 0.47 -7.03
N PRO A 187 11.12 0.37 -8.23
CA PRO A 187 10.86 1.32 -9.31
C PRO A 187 9.37 1.36 -9.65
N LEU A 188 8.90 2.50 -10.11
CA LEU A 188 7.54 2.62 -10.65
C LEU A 188 7.44 1.87 -11.97
N ILE A 189 6.25 1.44 -12.35
CA ILE A 189 6.01 0.81 -13.65
C ILE A 189 5.16 1.76 -14.50
N CYS A 190 5.74 2.26 -15.59
CA CYS A 190 5.14 3.30 -16.43
C CYS A 190 5.05 2.88 -17.90
N ARG A 191 4.03 3.38 -18.61
CA ARG A 191 3.98 3.31 -20.08
C ARG A 191 4.91 4.35 -20.69
N ARG A 192 5.59 3.99 -21.79
CA ARG A 192 6.48 4.92 -22.51
C ARG A 192 5.71 6.13 -23.07
N ARG A 193 4.51 5.93 -23.57
CA ARG A 193 3.70 7.00 -24.13
C ARG A 193 2.92 7.67 -23.01
N GLY A 194 3.10 8.97 -22.85
CA GLY A 194 2.38 9.78 -21.85
C GLY A 194 2.88 9.63 -20.42
N TRP A 195 3.83 8.72 -20.13
CA TRP A 195 4.32 8.43 -18.77
C TRP A 195 3.23 7.99 -17.78
N ASP A 196 2.15 7.37 -18.32
CA ASP A 196 1.05 6.86 -17.50
C ASP A 196 1.55 5.78 -16.56
N LEU A 197 1.25 5.94 -15.29
CA LEU A 197 1.62 5.00 -14.25
C LEU A 197 0.71 3.76 -14.33
N LEU A 198 1.29 2.59 -14.42
CA LEU A 198 0.58 1.32 -14.30
C LEU A 198 0.58 0.83 -12.85
N GLU A 199 1.69 1.08 -12.12
CA GLU A 199 1.82 0.68 -10.73
C GLU A 199 2.80 1.61 -9.99
N GLY A 200 2.46 1.93 -8.72
CA GLY A 200 3.32 2.69 -7.82
C GLY A 200 2.78 4.04 -7.36
N TYR A 201 1.47 4.28 -7.43
CA TYR A 201 0.85 5.55 -7.02
C TYR A 201 1.27 5.99 -5.61
N HIS A 202 1.20 5.10 -4.62
CA HIS A 202 1.62 5.42 -3.24
C HIS A 202 3.12 5.73 -3.14
N ARG A 203 3.96 5.10 -3.97
CA ARG A 203 5.40 5.39 -4.04
C ARG A 203 5.65 6.74 -4.69
N LEU A 204 4.91 7.05 -5.77
CA LEU A 204 4.97 8.35 -6.43
C LEU A 204 4.61 9.47 -5.46
N SER A 205 3.52 9.32 -4.69
CA SER A 205 3.11 10.26 -3.64
C SER A 205 4.17 10.42 -2.55
N ALA A 206 4.83 9.32 -2.17
CA ALA A 206 5.92 9.39 -1.20
C ALA A 206 7.13 10.15 -1.75
N HIS A 207 7.49 9.96 -3.02
CA HIS A 207 8.54 10.72 -3.70
C HIS A 207 8.21 12.23 -3.78
N GLU A 208 6.97 12.59 -4.06
CA GLU A 208 6.51 13.99 -3.99
C GLU A 208 6.75 14.59 -2.60
N LYS A 209 6.33 13.86 -1.55
CA LYS A 209 6.44 14.35 -0.15
C LYS A 209 7.87 14.49 0.35
N VAL A 210 8.83 13.80 -0.24
CA VAL A 210 10.26 13.97 0.08
C VAL A 210 10.99 14.90 -0.89
N GLY A 211 10.32 15.40 -1.93
CA GLY A 211 10.91 16.31 -2.91
C GLY A 211 11.90 15.64 -3.85
N SER A 212 11.67 14.41 -4.25
CA SER A 212 12.55 13.71 -5.20
C SER A 212 12.53 14.38 -6.57
N GLU A 213 13.70 14.73 -7.11
CA GLU A 213 13.82 15.33 -8.44
C GLU A 213 13.58 14.29 -9.55
N THR A 214 14.10 13.08 -9.34
CA THR A 214 13.97 11.97 -10.29
C THR A 214 13.51 10.71 -9.58
N ILE A 215 12.83 9.84 -10.32
CA ILE A 215 12.24 8.62 -9.78
C ILE A 215 12.62 7.42 -10.65
N PRO A 216 13.08 6.31 -10.03
CA PRO A 216 13.40 5.09 -10.77
C PRO A 216 12.12 4.46 -11.33
N CYS A 217 12.12 4.21 -12.64
CA CYS A 217 10.99 3.64 -13.35
C CYS A 217 11.41 2.48 -14.26
N VAL A 218 10.59 1.44 -14.31
CA VAL A 218 10.58 0.47 -15.39
C VAL A 218 9.56 0.92 -16.43
N ILE A 219 10.05 1.26 -17.61
CA ILE A 219 9.26 1.78 -18.71
C ILE A 219 8.91 0.64 -19.65
N ILE A 220 7.62 0.50 -19.94
CA ILE A 220 7.14 -0.49 -20.89
C ILE A 220 6.61 0.16 -22.16
N GLY A 221 6.84 -0.49 -23.29
CA GLY A 221 6.40 0.00 -24.59
C GLY A 221 6.31 -1.10 -25.62
N ARG A 222 5.62 -0.79 -26.72
CA ARG A 222 5.68 -1.63 -27.90
C ARG A 222 6.99 -1.31 -28.63
N SER A 223 7.62 -2.36 -29.16
CA SER A 223 8.77 -2.23 -30.09
C SER A 223 8.37 -1.49 -31.34
#